data_5085c21e2f5e6673f7df36ebe6d5c4f1
#
_entry.id   5085c21e2f5e6673f7df36ebe6d5c4f1
#
_cell.length_a   1.000
_cell.length_b   1.000
_cell.length_c   1.000
_cell.angle_alpha   90.00
_cell.angle_beta   90.00
_cell.angle_gamma   90.00
#
_symmetry.space_group_name_H-M   'P 1'
#
loop_
_entity.id
_entity.type
_entity.pdbx_description
1 polymer ?
#
loop_
_entity_poly.entity_id
_entity_poly.type
_entity_poly.pdbx_seq_one_letter_code
_entity_poly.pdbx_strand_id
1 'polypeptide(L)'
;MKRIVTGLMATLLSLGAFAQGSIPILDRVPDHRVQFHYTYSLSQGGKPMTQVTDGDVIVEDNAYRLSGLGLEVRSDGTTRWSMDRAAEELLIEKVEKEDLFTNPALFISSYKGYMDRIRVNASSANSLDVTLVLDEETSARFVLKDIVFLDKQGKSDFTMDVKSLPDSFVITDLR
;
A
#
# COMPACT_ATOMS: atom_id res chain seq x y z
N MET A 1 7.13 33.05 57.56
CA MET A 1 7.91 32.78 56.34
C MET A 1 7.44 31.46 55.78
N LYS A 2 6.58 31.47 54.72
CA LYS A 2 6.10 30.26 54.04
C LYS A 2 6.86 30.13 52.71
N ARG A 3 7.64 29.07 52.57
CA ARG A 3 8.32 28.72 51.30
C ARG A 3 7.36 27.94 50.40
N ILE A 4 7.01 28.52 49.27
CA ILE A 4 6.26 27.86 48.20
C ILE A 4 7.29 27.12 47.32
N VAL A 5 7.21 25.79 47.31
CA VAL A 5 7.98 24.95 46.39
C VAL A 5 7.11 24.74 45.16
N THR A 6 7.45 25.42 44.07
CA THR A 6 6.83 25.24 42.77
C THR A 6 7.46 24.03 42.11
N GLY A 7 6.72 22.90 42.07
CA GLY A 7 7.12 21.71 41.34
C GLY A 7 6.94 21.92 39.82
N LEU A 8 8.03 21.99 39.12
CA LEU A 8 8.08 21.98 37.63
C LEU A 8 7.86 20.57 37.14
N MET A 9 6.66 20.27 36.69
CA MET A 9 6.32 18.97 36.05
C MET A 9 6.81 19.02 34.60
N ALA A 10 7.99 18.47 34.34
CA ALA A 10 8.53 18.29 33.01
C ALA A 10 7.80 17.12 32.33
N THR A 11 6.85 17.44 31.48
CA THR A 11 6.25 16.47 30.53
C THR A 11 7.29 16.09 29.48
N LEU A 12 7.94 14.94 29.66
CA LEU A 12 8.74 14.31 28.60
C LEU A 12 7.79 13.85 27.50
N LEU A 13 7.67 14.65 26.45
CA LEU A 13 7.22 14.19 25.14
C LEU A 13 8.27 13.23 24.61
N SER A 14 8.04 11.93 24.75
CA SER A 14 8.81 10.91 24.06
C SER A 14 8.49 11.03 22.56
N LEU A 15 9.24 11.84 21.85
CA LEU A 15 9.43 11.71 20.41
C LEU A 15 10.10 10.34 20.20
N GLY A 16 9.30 9.34 19.84
CA GLY A 16 9.80 8.06 19.41
C GLY A 16 10.70 8.26 18.20
N ALA A 17 12.00 8.29 18.41
CA ALA A 17 12.96 8.17 17.33
C ALA A 17 12.74 6.79 16.72
N PHE A 18 12.02 6.71 15.60
CA PHE A 18 12.01 5.51 14.78
C PHE A 18 13.45 5.25 14.38
N ALA A 19 13.99 4.11 14.80
CA ALA A 19 15.30 3.65 14.36
C ALA A 19 15.31 3.67 12.84
N GLN A 20 16.26 4.38 12.23
CA GLN A 20 16.38 4.50 10.78
C GLN A 20 16.40 3.09 10.18
N GLY A 21 15.34 2.74 9.43
CA GLY A 21 15.33 1.55 8.59
C GLY A 21 14.20 0.53 8.82
N SER A 22 13.21 0.76 9.70
CA SER A 22 12.13 -0.20 9.97
C SER A 22 10.79 0.49 10.23
N ILE A 23 9.73 -0.09 9.66
CA ILE A 23 8.33 0.23 9.99
C ILE A 23 7.74 -1.06 10.59
N PRO A 24 7.59 -1.16 11.93
CA PRO A 24 7.32 -2.43 12.61
C PRO A 24 6.09 -3.19 12.12
N ILE A 25 5.02 -2.48 11.73
CA ILE A 25 3.83 -3.13 11.18
C ILE A 25 4.12 -3.77 9.80
N LEU A 26 4.98 -3.16 8.98
CA LEU A 26 5.36 -3.68 7.67
C LEU A 26 6.41 -4.79 7.75
N ASP A 27 7.20 -4.86 8.82
CA ASP A 27 8.16 -5.94 9.03
C ASP A 27 7.52 -7.33 9.17
N ARG A 28 6.22 -7.36 9.46
CA ARG A 28 5.43 -8.59 9.57
C ARG A 28 4.93 -9.13 8.23
N VAL A 29 4.92 -8.28 7.18
CA VAL A 29 4.37 -8.61 5.85
C VAL A 29 5.00 -9.87 5.23
N PRO A 30 6.33 -10.08 5.27
CA PRO A 30 6.96 -11.25 4.65
C PRO A 30 6.48 -12.61 5.18
N ASP A 31 6.00 -12.64 6.42
CA ASP A 31 5.62 -13.90 7.10
C ASP A 31 4.12 -14.20 7.00
N HIS A 32 3.32 -13.28 6.45
CA HIS A 32 1.87 -13.36 6.49
C HIS A 32 1.23 -13.08 5.12
N ARG A 33 -0.02 -13.51 5.00
CA ARG A 33 -0.99 -12.93 4.08
C ARG A 33 -1.57 -11.70 4.75
N VAL A 34 -1.57 -10.55 4.07
CA VAL A 34 -2.01 -9.28 4.65
C VAL A 34 -3.18 -8.74 3.86
N GLN A 35 -4.22 -8.31 4.57
CA GLN A 35 -5.40 -7.64 4.01
C GLN A 35 -5.55 -6.27 4.63
N PHE A 36 -5.96 -5.28 3.84
CA PHE A 36 -6.21 -3.91 4.32
C PHE A 36 -7.04 -3.12 3.33
N HIS A 37 -7.69 -2.07 3.84
CA HIS A 37 -8.24 -1.00 3.04
C HIS A 37 -7.22 0.10 2.85
N TYR A 38 -7.11 0.69 1.66
CA TYR A 38 -6.18 1.78 1.38
C TYR A 38 -6.87 3.01 0.81
N THR A 39 -6.29 4.17 1.09
CA THR A 39 -6.54 5.42 0.37
C THR A 39 -5.22 5.89 -0.23
N TYR A 40 -5.22 6.20 -1.51
CA TYR A 40 -4.09 6.75 -2.24
C TYR A 40 -4.36 8.20 -2.60
N SER A 41 -3.41 9.07 -2.29
CA SER A 41 -3.47 10.50 -2.61
C SER A 41 -2.17 10.97 -3.23
N LEU A 42 -2.24 11.98 -4.08
CA LEU A 42 -1.10 12.54 -4.83
C LEU A 42 -1.05 14.05 -4.67
N SER A 43 0.15 14.60 -4.50
CA SER A 43 0.48 16.02 -4.62
C SER A 43 1.48 16.20 -5.75
N GLN A 44 1.25 17.16 -6.63
CA GLN A 44 2.14 17.51 -7.75
C GLN A 44 2.26 19.02 -7.89
N GLY A 45 3.48 19.53 -8.17
CA GLY A 45 3.73 20.93 -8.40
C GLY A 45 3.37 21.83 -7.23
N GLY A 46 3.61 21.39 -5.99
CA GLY A 46 3.28 22.14 -4.77
C GLY A 46 1.79 22.26 -4.47
N LYS A 47 0.91 21.58 -5.21
CA LYS A 47 -0.53 21.58 -4.96
C LYS A 47 -0.88 20.76 -3.72
N PRO A 48 -2.02 21.05 -3.06
CA PRO A 48 -2.50 20.23 -1.95
C PRO A 48 -2.65 18.75 -2.34
N MET A 49 -2.43 17.86 -1.37
CA MET A 49 -2.66 16.43 -1.51
C MET A 49 -4.12 16.17 -1.88
N THR A 50 -4.35 15.45 -2.97
CA THR A 50 -5.70 15.10 -3.47
C THR A 50 -5.84 13.60 -3.52
N GLN A 51 -6.95 13.07 -2.99
CA GLN A 51 -7.27 11.65 -3.11
C GLN A 51 -7.50 11.29 -4.57
N VAL A 52 -6.81 10.24 -5.01
CA VAL A 52 -6.91 9.69 -6.37
C VAL A 52 -7.84 8.48 -6.38
N THR A 53 -7.66 7.56 -5.42
CA THR A 53 -8.46 6.34 -5.31
C THR A 53 -8.45 5.80 -3.89
N ASP A 54 -9.35 4.87 -3.65
CA ASP A 54 -9.37 3.98 -2.50
C ASP A 54 -9.82 2.57 -2.93
N GLY A 55 -9.60 1.59 -2.07
CA GLY A 55 -9.98 0.21 -2.35
C GLY A 55 -9.40 -0.77 -1.34
N ASP A 56 -9.47 -2.05 -1.69
CA ASP A 56 -9.02 -3.14 -0.85
C ASP A 56 -7.83 -3.86 -1.45
N VAL A 57 -6.94 -4.33 -0.60
CA VAL A 57 -5.75 -5.09 -0.96
C VAL A 57 -5.68 -6.39 -0.18
N ILE A 58 -5.29 -7.45 -0.88
CA ILE A 58 -4.78 -8.69 -0.30
C ILE A 58 -3.42 -8.93 -0.92
N VAL A 59 -2.40 -9.18 -0.10
CA VAL A 59 -1.04 -9.46 -0.55
C VAL A 59 -0.46 -10.66 0.19
N GLU A 60 0.32 -11.47 -0.53
CA GLU A 60 1.11 -12.58 0.00
C GLU A 60 2.39 -12.70 -0.81
N ASP A 61 3.55 -12.50 -0.19
CA ASP A 61 4.85 -12.40 -0.85
C ASP A 61 4.84 -11.29 -1.94
N ASN A 62 5.02 -11.68 -3.21
CA ASN A 62 4.95 -10.81 -4.38
C ASN A 62 3.63 -10.93 -5.17
N ALA A 63 2.69 -11.72 -4.66
CA ALA A 63 1.38 -11.86 -5.27
C ALA A 63 0.36 -10.96 -4.58
N TYR A 64 -0.59 -10.40 -5.33
CA TYR A 64 -1.59 -9.50 -4.78
C TYR A 64 -2.90 -9.48 -5.54
N ARG A 65 -3.94 -9.06 -4.86
CA ARG A 65 -5.22 -8.63 -5.43
C ARG A 65 -5.53 -7.22 -4.90
N LEU A 66 -5.89 -6.35 -5.80
CA LEU A 66 -6.15 -4.93 -5.54
C LEU A 66 -7.45 -4.53 -6.22
N SER A 67 -8.30 -3.78 -5.54
CA SER A 67 -9.41 -3.04 -6.14
C SER A 67 -9.16 -1.53 -6.07
N GLY A 68 -9.63 -0.77 -7.05
CA GLY A 68 -9.55 0.69 -7.08
C GLY A 68 -9.84 1.24 -8.48
N LEU A 69 -10.35 2.46 -8.57
CA LEU A 69 -10.71 3.12 -9.84
C LEU A 69 -11.66 2.30 -10.74
N GLY A 70 -12.51 1.46 -10.15
CA GLY A 70 -13.39 0.55 -10.91
C GLY A 70 -12.71 -0.71 -11.44
N LEU A 71 -11.40 -0.86 -11.22
CA LEU A 71 -10.60 -2.00 -11.67
C LEU A 71 -10.47 -3.05 -10.57
N GLU A 72 -10.38 -4.31 -10.98
CA GLU A 72 -9.85 -5.41 -10.19
C GLU A 72 -8.51 -5.83 -10.79
N VAL A 73 -7.44 -5.71 -10.00
CA VAL A 73 -6.10 -6.11 -10.42
C VAL A 73 -5.67 -7.32 -9.60
N ARG A 74 -5.17 -8.36 -10.29
CA ARG A 74 -4.53 -9.53 -9.68
C ARG A 74 -3.12 -9.68 -10.21
N SER A 75 -2.24 -10.23 -9.39
CA SER A 75 -0.89 -10.60 -9.82
C SER A 75 -0.37 -11.78 -9.02
N ASP A 76 0.21 -12.76 -9.70
CA ASP A 76 0.93 -13.88 -9.08
C ASP A 76 2.41 -13.56 -8.79
N GLY A 77 2.80 -12.31 -9.07
CA GLY A 77 4.17 -11.81 -8.96
C GLY A 77 4.97 -11.87 -10.26
N THR A 78 4.40 -12.43 -11.33
CA THR A 78 5.01 -12.53 -12.66
C THR A 78 4.09 -11.94 -13.72
N THR A 79 2.83 -12.31 -13.68
CA THR A 79 1.76 -11.84 -14.56
C THR A 79 0.84 -10.93 -13.76
N ARG A 80 0.38 -9.86 -14.39
CA ARG A 80 -0.65 -8.96 -13.89
C ARG A 80 -1.88 -9.05 -14.79
N TRP A 81 -3.05 -9.16 -14.18
CA TRP A 81 -4.36 -9.11 -14.81
C TRP A 81 -5.10 -7.89 -14.30
N SER A 82 -5.44 -6.95 -15.18
CA SER A 82 -6.21 -5.76 -14.86
C SER A 82 -7.56 -5.85 -15.56
N MET A 83 -8.62 -5.99 -14.78
CA MET A 83 -9.98 -6.20 -15.27
C MET A 83 -10.86 -4.99 -14.99
N ASP A 84 -11.44 -4.43 -16.04
CA ASP A 84 -12.56 -3.48 -15.98
C ASP A 84 -13.85 -4.24 -16.30
N ARG A 85 -14.67 -4.46 -15.26
CA ARG A 85 -15.96 -5.17 -15.44
C ARG A 85 -17.01 -4.33 -16.16
N ALA A 86 -16.93 -3.00 -16.05
CA ALA A 86 -17.91 -2.11 -16.67
C ALA A 86 -17.65 -1.96 -18.16
N ALA A 87 -16.36 -1.94 -18.56
CA ALA A 87 -15.95 -1.93 -19.95
C ALA A 87 -15.90 -3.33 -20.59
N GLU A 88 -16.02 -4.39 -19.79
CA GLU A 88 -15.81 -5.79 -20.22
C GLU A 88 -14.42 -5.99 -20.86
N GLU A 89 -13.38 -5.42 -20.22
CA GLU A 89 -12.00 -5.50 -20.69
C GLU A 89 -11.10 -6.20 -19.70
N LEU A 90 -10.17 -7.00 -20.23
CA LEU A 90 -9.09 -7.63 -19.48
C LEU A 90 -7.75 -7.36 -20.15
N LEU A 91 -6.85 -6.71 -19.44
CA LEU A 91 -5.45 -6.55 -19.83
C LEU A 91 -4.59 -7.58 -19.07
N ILE A 92 -3.72 -8.29 -19.80
CA ILE A 92 -2.76 -9.25 -19.24
C ILE A 92 -1.36 -8.80 -19.63
N GLU A 93 -0.50 -8.61 -18.64
CA GLU A 93 0.86 -8.11 -18.85
C GLU A 93 1.86 -8.69 -17.85
N LYS A 94 3.15 -8.49 -18.09
CA LYS A 94 4.18 -8.80 -17.11
C LYS A 94 4.20 -7.77 -16.01
N VAL A 95 4.54 -8.20 -14.80
CA VAL A 95 4.73 -7.28 -13.67
C VAL A 95 5.99 -6.46 -13.89
N GLU A 96 5.87 -5.14 -13.87
CA GLU A 96 6.99 -4.20 -13.93
C GLU A 96 7.30 -3.62 -12.54
N LYS A 97 8.57 -3.32 -12.29
CA LYS A 97 9.02 -2.84 -10.98
C LYS A 97 8.61 -1.39 -10.67
N GLU A 98 8.19 -0.66 -11.69
CA GLU A 98 7.93 0.78 -11.62
C GLU A 98 6.58 1.14 -10.97
N ASP A 99 5.69 0.17 -10.81
CA ASP A 99 4.35 0.37 -10.22
C ASP A 99 4.35 0.57 -8.69
N LEU A 100 5.49 0.53 -8.03
CA LEU A 100 5.61 0.61 -6.58
C LEU A 100 4.93 1.85 -5.99
N PHE A 101 5.05 2.98 -6.66
CA PHE A 101 4.59 4.27 -6.15
C PHE A 101 3.08 4.49 -6.31
N THR A 102 2.43 3.67 -7.09
CA THR A 102 0.98 3.71 -7.34
C THR A 102 0.25 2.48 -6.82
N ASN A 103 0.99 1.43 -6.46
CA ASN A 103 0.44 0.16 -6.02
C ASN A 103 0.76 -0.10 -4.54
N PRO A 104 -0.25 0.00 -3.64
CA PRO A 104 -0.05 -0.19 -2.21
C PRO A 104 0.40 -1.61 -1.83
N ALA A 105 0.10 -2.63 -2.62
CA ALA A 105 0.56 -3.99 -2.38
C ALA A 105 2.07 -4.14 -2.63
N LEU A 106 2.57 -3.56 -3.72
CA LEU A 106 4.01 -3.53 -4.02
C LEU A 106 4.76 -2.64 -3.03
N PHE A 107 4.16 -1.52 -2.61
CA PHE A 107 4.72 -0.66 -1.60
C PHE A 107 5.02 -1.41 -0.31
N ILE A 108 4.03 -2.10 0.29
CA ILE A 108 4.23 -2.78 1.59
C ILE A 108 5.20 -3.97 1.49
N SER A 109 5.31 -4.60 0.32
CA SER A 109 6.22 -5.73 0.10
C SER A 109 7.68 -5.30 -0.13
N SER A 110 7.90 -4.05 -0.56
CA SER A 110 9.22 -3.57 -1.01
C SER A 110 9.70 -2.31 -0.31
N TYR A 111 9.00 -1.81 0.70
CA TYR A 111 9.22 -0.51 1.35
C TYR A 111 10.66 -0.29 1.85
N LYS A 112 11.38 -1.35 2.24
CA LYS A 112 12.75 -1.26 2.78
C LYS A 112 13.75 -0.62 1.82
N GLY A 113 13.54 -0.80 0.51
CA GLY A 113 14.37 -0.20 -0.53
C GLY A 113 14.17 1.31 -0.71
N TYR A 114 13.18 1.91 -0.03
CA TYR A 114 12.78 3.31 -0.21
C TYR A 114 12.64 4.07 1.10
N MET A 115 13.25 3.57 2.17
CA MET A 115 13.13 4.16 3.52
C MET A 115 13.57 5.62 3.59
N ASP A 116 14.54 6.01 2.78
CA ASP A 116 15.02 7.39 2.65
C ASP A 116 13.97 8.36 2.08
N ARG A 117 12.97 7.82 1.38
CA ARG A 117 11.86 8.57 0.76
C ARG A 117 10.55 8.47 1.54
N ILE A 118 10.50 7.63 2.58
CA ILE A 118 9.28 7.39 3.36
C ILE A 118 9.26 8.29 4.59
N ARG A 119 8.13 8.97 4.78
CA ARG A 119 7.79 9.66 6.04
C ARG A 119 6.59 8.96 6.66
N VAL A 120 6.75 8.44 7.86
CA VAL A 120 5.65 7.87 8.64
C VAL A 120 4.92 9.02 9.34
N ASN A 121 3.67 9.25 8.98
CA ASN A 121 2.81 10.27 9.57
C ASN A 121 2.12 9.74 10.84
N ALA A 122 1.63 8.48 10.78
CA ALA A 122 1.03 7.78 11.91
C ALA A 122 1.15 6.26 11.72
N SER A 123 1.23 5.53 12.82
CA SER A 123 1.22 4.06 12.81
C SER A 123 0.56 3.53 14.08
N SER A 124 -0.20 2.44 13.94
CA SER A 124 -0.83 1.72 15.05
C SER A 124 -0.71 0.21 14.83
N ALA A 125 -1.39 -0.60 15.63
CA ALA A 125 -1.41 -2.05 15.49
C ALA A 125 -2.07 -2.54 14.18
N ASN A 126 -2.98 -1.75 13.60
CA ASN A 126 -3.77 -2.12 12.42
C ASN A 126 -3.94 -0.98 11.41
N SER A 127 -3.15 0.08 11.51
CA SER A 127 -3.17 1.18 10.54
C SER A 127 -1.79 1.78 10.32
N LEU A 128 -1.58 2.33 9.13
CA LEU A 128 -0.36 3.02 8.74
C LEU A 128 -0.71 4.19 7.82
N ASP A 129 -0.12 5.34 8.11
CA ASP A 129 -0.20 6.54 7.28
C ASP A 129 1.21 6.95 6.91
N VAL A 130 1.53 6.92 5.63
CA VAL A 130 2.86 7.24 5.11
C VAL A 130 2.79 8.16 3.90
N THR A 131 3.80 9.02 3.79
CA THR A 131 4.05 9.83 2.61
C THR A 131 5.36 9.41 1.97
N LEU A 132 5.32 9.14 0.66
CA LEU A 132 6.48 8.90 -0.19
C LEU A 132 6.84 10.18 -0.91
N VAL A 133 8.08 10.63 -0.78
CA VAL A 133 8.64 11.74 -1.53
C VAL A 133 9.21 11.17 -2.83
N LEU A 134 8.59 11.47 -3.97
CA LEU A 134 9.01 10.96 -5.27
C LEU A 134 10.11 11.84 -5.87
N ASP A 135 9.91 13.15 -5.78
CA ASP A 135 10.86 14.21 -6.17
C ASP A 135 10.57 15.50 -5.38
N GLU A 136 11.16 16.63 -5.80
CA GLU A 136 11.02 17.92 -5.12
C GLU A 136 9.58 18.47 -5.14
N GLU A 137 8.81 18.13 -6.16
CA GLU A 137 7.46 18.65 -6.39
C GLU A 137 6.36 17.60 -6.27
N THR A 138 6.72 16.33 -6.17
CA THR A 138 5.76 15.21 -6.21
C THR A 138 5.86 14.36 -4.95
N SER A 139 4.72 14.11 -4.32
CA SER A 139 4.62 13.16 -3.22
C SER A 139 3.32 12.35 -3.28
N ALA A 140 3.40 11.09 -2.90
CA ALA A 140 2.27 10.19 -2.77
C ALA A 140 2.01 9.90 -1.29
N ARG A 141 0.75 9.69 -0.91
CA ARG A 141 0.37 9.28 0.44
C ARG A 141 -0.49 8.04 0.39
N PHE A 142 -0.10 7.06 1.19
CA PHE A 142 -0.91 5.88 1.47
C PHE A 142 -1.43 5.93 2.91
N VAL A 143 -2.74 5.80 3.07
CA VAL A 143 -3.38 5.55 4.35
C VAL A 143 -3.94 4.14 4.31
N LEU A 144 -3.33 3.23 5.09
CA LEU A 144 -3.73 1.84 5.21
C LEU A 144 -4.53 1.67 6.50
N LYS A 145 -5.70 1.05 6.43
CA LYS A 145 -6.60 0.82 7.57
C LYS A 145 -7.02 -0.64 7.62
N ASP A 146 -7.46 -1.05 8.79
CA ASP A 146 -7.99 -2.39 9.03
C ASP A 146 -7.01 -3.49 8.59
N ILE A 147 -5.71 -3.27 8.88
CA ILE A 147 -4.65 -4.21 8.52
C ILE A 147 -4.81 -5.48 9.34
N VAL A 148 -5.02 -6.60 8.64
CA VAL A 148 -5.17 -7.94 9.22
C VAL A 148 -4.06 -8.83 8.68
N PHE A 149 -3.38 -9.54 9.57
CA PHE A 149 -2.35 -10.52 9.26
C PHE A 149 -2.94 -11.92 9.42
N LEU A 150 -2.88 -12.71 8.37
CA LEU A 150 -3.41 -14.08 8.27
C LEU A 150 -2.27 -15.05 7.96
N ASP A 151 -2.51 -16.33 8.22
CA ASP A 151 -1.60 -17.37 7.75
C ASP A 151 -1.58 -17.41 6.20
N LYS A 152 -0.41 -17.71 5.62
CA LYS A 152 -0.26 -17.85 4.19
C LYS A 152 -1.12 -18.99 3.64
N GLN A 153 -1.76 -18.75 2.51
CA GLN A 153 -2.68 -19.70 1.85
C GLN A 153 -2.20 -20.10 0.44
N GLY A 154 -1.07 -19.52 0.00
CA GLY A 154 -0.54 -19.72 -1.35
C GLY A 154 -1.19 -18.79 -2.39
N LYS A 155 -0.73 -18.91 -3.63
CA LYS A 155 -0.95 -17.88 -4.67
C LYS A 155 -2.16 -18.14 -5.58
N SER A 156 -2.94 -19.20 -5.37
CA SER A 156 -4.08 -19.56 -6.25
C SER A 156 -5.12 -18.44 -6.38
N ASP A 157 -5.34 -17.66 -5.30
CA ASP A 157 -6.35 -16.58 -5.28
C ASP A 157 -5.92 -15.34 -6.06
N PHE A 158 -4.66 -15.27 -6.45
CA PHE A 158 -4.06 -14.12 -7.14
C PHE A 158 -3.94 -14.31 -8.66
N THR A 159 -4.37 -15.48 -9.16
CA THR A 159 -4.48 -15.72 -10.59
C THR A 159 -5.89 -15.44 -11.09
N MET A 160 -6.04 -15.28 -12.40
CA MET A 160 -7.35 -15.13 -13.03
C MET A 160 -7.60 -16.27 -14.02
N ASP A 161 -8.72 -16.95 -13.86
CA ASP A 161 -9.17 -17.91 -14.85
C ASP A 161 -9.83 -17.18 -16.03
N VAL A 162 -9.02 -16.86 -17.03
CA VAL A 162 -9.44 -16.13 -18.23
C VAL A 162 -10.52 -16.88 -19.01
N LYS A 163 -10.53 -18.22 -18.94
CA LYS A 163 -11.51 -19.06 -19.67
C LYS A 163 -12.91 -19.01 -19.04
N SER A 164 -13.01 -18.57 -17.80
CA SER A 164 -14.30 -18.43 -17.12
C SER A 164 -15.00 -17.09 -17.40
N LEU A 165 -14.34 -16.18 -18.11
CA LEU A 165 -14.92 -14.89 -18.47
C LEU A 165 -15.97 -15.04 -19.57
N PRO A 166 -17.03 -14.21 -19.60
CA PRO A 166 -17.99 -14.16 -20.70
C PRO A 166 -17.31 -13.86 -22.04
N ASP A 167 -17.88 -14.37 -23.13
CA ASP A 167 -17.38 -14.14 -24.51
C ASP A 167 -17.39 -12.67 -24.93
N SER A 168 -18.13 -11.81 -24.21
CA SER A 168 -18.16 -10.36 -24.45
C SER A 168 -16.88 -9.65 -24.03
N PHE A 169 -16.04 -10.28 -23.19
CA PHE A 169 -14.81 -9.64 -22.72
C PHE A 169 -13.79 -9.49 -23.84
N VAL A 170 -13.28 -8.26 -24.00
CA VAL A 170 -12.11 -7.98 -24.84
C VAL A 170 -10.85 -8.30 -24.04
N ILE A 171 -10.09 -9.28 -24.48
CA ILE A 171 -8.86 -9.72 -23.81
C ILE A 171 -7.66 -9.25 -24.61
N THR A 172 -6.81 -8.43 -23.98
CA THR A 172 -5.52 -7.98 -24.53
C THR A 172 -4.39 -8.61 -23.74
N ASP A 173 -3.60 -9.47 -24.39
CA ASP A 173 -2.43 -10.14 -23.81
C ASP A 173 -1.14 -9.56 -24.38
N LEU A 174 -0.36 -8.89 -23.52
CA LEU A 174 0.90 -8.20 -23.85
C LEU A 174 2.15 -8.92 -23.30
N ARG A 175 2.04 -10.16 -22.87
CA ARG A 175 3.17 -10.93 -22.29
C ARG A 175 4.22 -11.36 -23.30
#